data_a0a9d9d5a67db972dfd2ccaa3b9daab8
#
_entry.id   a0a9d9d5a67db972dfd2ccaa3b9daab8
#
_cell.length_a   1.000
_cell.length_b   1.000
_cell.length_c   1.000
_cell.angle_alpha   90.00
_cell.angle_beta   90.00
_cell.angle_gamma   90.00
#
_symmetry.space_group_name_H-M   'P 1'
#
loop_
_entity.id
_entity.type
_entity.pdbx_description
1 polymer ?
#
loop_
_entity_poly.entity_id
_entity_poly.type
_entity_poly.pdbx_seq_one_letter_code
_entity_poly.pdbx_strand_id
1 'polypeptide(L)'
;ATELERKWYLVDAENLGRGRMASICAKILRGKHKPIFTPHVDCGDGVIIINAEKVAMTGKKATDKVYYRHTGYPGGIKSVTPEKLIADGKADRIVLKAVERMLPKTKLGRQQLTNLRVYTGPDHGHEAQSPEVLDIASLNTKNKRSA
;
A
#
# COMPACT_ATOMS: atom_id res chain seq x y z
N ALA A 1 -14.54 -1.12 26.60
CA ALA A 1 -14.13 -0.81 25.23
C ALA A 1 -13.41 0.52 25.23
N THR A 2 -12.12 0.49 25.00
CA THR A 2 -11.34 1.69 24.79
C THR A 2 -11.75 2.33 23.48
N GLU A 3 -12.04 3.62 23.50
CA GLU A 3 -12.30 4.37 22.28
C GLU A 3 -11.04 4.36 21.42
N LEU A 4 -11.13 3.70 20.27
CA LEU A 4 -10.06 3.64 19.30
C LEU A 4 -10.22 4.83 18.35
N GLU A 5 -9.38 5.86 18.53
CA GLU A 5 -9.29 6.93 17.56
C GLU A 5 -8.56 6.43 16.31
N ARG A 6 -9.24 6.51 15.17
CA ARG A 6 -8.65 6.17 13.89
C ARG A 6 -8.35 7.45 13.11
N LYS A 7 -7.08 7.67 12.86
CA LYS A 7 -6.62 8.77 12.00
C LYS A 7 -6.47 8.31 10.57
N TRP A 8 -6.47 9.26 9.64
CA TRP A 8 -6.20 9.01 8.24
C TRP A 8 -4.90 9.70 7.85
N TYR A 9 -4.04 8.98 7.16
CA TYR A 9 -2.77 9.50 6.66
C TYR A 9 -2.77 9.51 5.14
N LEU A 10 -2.25 10.59 4.56
CA LEU A 10 -2.07 10.75 3.13
C LEU A 10 -0.59 10.53 2.80
N VAL A 11 -0.32 9.63 1.87
CA VAL A 11 1.02 9.31 1.39
C VAL A 11 1.09 9.57 -0.10
N ASP A 12 2.07 10.38 -0.52
CA ASP A 12 2.40 10.56 -1.93
C ASP A 12 3.45 9.52 -2.32
N ALA A 13 3.10 8.63 -3.25
CA ALA A 13 3.97 7.54 -3.68
C ALA A 13 5.04 8.00 -4.70
N GLU A 14 5.03 9.25 -5.13
CA GLU A 14 5.97 9.75 -6.12
C GLU A 14 7.41 9.62 -5.63
N ASN A 15 8.24 8.94 -6.42
CA ASN A 15 9.66 8.69 -6.15
C ASN A 15 9.97 7.94 -4.84
N LEU A 16 8.98 7.32 -4.22
CA LEU A 16 9.19 6.43 -3.06
C LEU A 16 9.45 5.00 -3.51
N GLY A 17 10.39 4.34 -2.87
CA GLY A 17 10.62 2.90 -3.08
C GLY A 17 9.38 2.10 -2.66
N ARG A 18 8.86 1.29 -3.58
CA ARG A 18 7.64 0.52 -3.36
C ARG A 18 7.66 -0.30 -2.06
N GLY A 19 8.72 -1.08 -1.85
CA GLY A 19 8.82 -1.95 -0.69
C GLY A 19 8.92 -1.19 0.63
N ARG A 20 9.67 -0.10 0.66
CA ARG A 20 9.83 0.72 1.86
C ARG A 20 8.56 1.46 2.23
N MET A 21 7.88 2.03 1.25
CA MET A 21 6.57 2.65 1.46
C MET A 21 5.57 1.63 1.96
N ALA A 22 5.51 0.45 1.35
CA ALA A 22 4.59 -0.61 1.73
C ALA A 22 4.83 -1.10 3.16
N SER A 23 6.07 -1.20 3.62
CA SER A 23 6.38 -1.62 4.99
C SER A 23 5.89 -0.61 6.02
N ILE A 24 6.05 0.67 5.76
CA ILE A 24 5.57 1.74 6.65
C ILE A 24 4.04 1.77 6.68
N CYS A 25 3.41 1.67 5.52
CA CYS A 25 1.95 1.62 5.41
C CYS A 25 1.37 0.40 6.13
N ALA A 26 1.97 -0.76 5.99
CA ALA A 26 1.54 -1.97 6.68
C ALA A 26 1.66 -1.83 8.21
N LYS A 27 2.71 -1.20 8.69
CA LYS A 27 2.90 -0.91 10.12
C LYS A 27 1.79 -0.01 10.66
N ILE A 28 1.42 1.02 9.91
CA ILE A 28 0.34 1.95 10.30
C ILE A 28 -1.01 1.25 10.28
N LEU A 29 -1.30 0.46 9.25
CA LEU A 29 -2.56 -0.31 9.13
C LEU A 29 -2.71 -1.33 10.26
N ARG A 30 -1.60 -1.94 10.67
CA ARG A 30 -1.58 -2.89 11.79
C ARG A 30 -1.74 -2.21 13.14
N GLY A 31 -1.34 -0.94 13.26
CA GLY A 31 -1.42 -0.18 14.50
C GLY A 31 -0.19 -0.30 15.40
N LYS A 32 0.92 -0.85 14.92
CA LYS A 32 2.15 -1.05 15.71
C LYS A 32 2.83 0.24 16.15
N HIS A 33 2.47 1.37 15.57
CA HIS A 33 2.97 2.70 15.96
C HIS A 33 2.28 3.26 17.21
N LYS A 34 1.21 2.64 17.66
CA LYS A 34 0.43 3.07 18.82
C LYS A 34 0.82 2.29 20.08
N PRO A 35 0.90 2.95 21.27
CA PRO A 35 1.17 2.23 22.52
C PRO A 35 0.04 1.29 22.92
N ILE A 36 -1.18 1.54 22.43
CA ILE A 36 -2.38 0.70 22.69
C ILE A 36 -2.47 -0.53 21.78
N PHE A 37 -1.44 -0.82 20.98
CA PHE A 37 -1.45 -1.94 20.05
C PHE A 37 -1.81 -3.26 20.76
N THR A 38 -2.87 -3.91 20.26
CA THR A 38 -3.34 -5.21 20.73
C THR A 38 -3.41 -6.16 19.53
N PRO A 39 -2.69 -7.31 19.55
CA PRO A 39 -2.58 -8.17 18.36
C PRO A 39 -3.90 -8.73 17.83
N HIS A 40 -4.91 -8.90 18.67
CA HIS A 40 -6.20 -9.47 18.28
C HIS A 40 -7.29 -8.44 17.96
N VAL A 41 -6.96 -7.16 18.00
CA VAL A 41 -7.90 -6.05 17.75
C VAL A 41 -7.37 -5.19 16.59
N ASP A 42 -8.30 -4.72 15.75
CA ASP A 42 -7.99 -3.76 14.66
C ASP A 42 -7.87 -2.35 15.25
N CYS A 43 -6.67 -2.00 15.70
CA CYS A 43 -6.36 -0.70 16.30
C CYS A 43 -5.53 0.21 15.37
N GLY A 44 -5.37 -0.18 14.11
CA GLY A 44 -4.62 0.62 13.12
C GLY A 44 -5.37 1.85 12.63
N ASP A 45 -4.65 2.67 11.87
CA ASP A 45 -5.18 3.86 11.20
C ASP A 45 -5.47 3.57 9.73
N GLY A 46 -6.18 4.49 9.06
CA GLY A 46 -6.39 4.44 7.62
C GLY A 46 -5.23 5.10 6.86
N VAL A 47 -4.94 4.59 5.68
CA VAL A 47 -3.90 5.14 4.80
C VAL A 47 -4.48 5.38 3.42
N ILE A 48 -4.21 6.57 2.88
CA ILE A 48 -4.56 6.95 1.51
C ILE A 48 -3.27 7.16 0.75
N ILE A 49 -3.07 6.43 -0.33
CA ILE A 49 -1.88 6.56 -1.19
C ILE A 49 -2.30 7.16 -2.51
N ILE A 50 -1.63 8.22 -2.92
CA ILE A 50 -1.83 8.89 -4.20
C ILE A 50 -0.61 8.74 -5.10
N ASN A 51 -0.75 9.01 -6.38
CA ASN A 51 0.31 8.91 -7.39
C ASN A 51 0.94 7.51 -7.47
N ALA A 52 0.15 6.46 -7.36
CA ALA A 52 0.66 5.08 -7.40
C ALA A 52 1.40 4.76 -8.71
N GLU A 53 1.06 5.41 -9.81
CA GLU A 53 1.74 5.26 -11.10
C GLU A 53 3.20 5.74 -11.10
N LYS A 54 3.55 6.63 -10.16
CA LYS A 54 4.89 7.23 -10.03
C LYS A 54 5.76 6.55 -8.96
N VAL A 55 5.32 5.43 -8.43
CA VAL A 55 6.10 4.67 -7.45
C VAL A 55 7.39 4.16 -8.09
N ALA A 56 8.51 4.26 -7.36
CA ALA A 56 9.80 3.83 -7.86
C ALA A 56 10.00 2.32 -7.70
N MET A 57 10.44 1.68 -8.76
CA MET A 57 10.89 0.29 -8.76
C MET A 57 12.34 0.24 -9.25
N THR A 58 13.21 -0.38 -8.47
CA THR A 58 14.64 -0.47 -8.78
C THR A 58 14.96 -1.64 -9.70
N GLY A 59 16.03 -1.51 -10.48
CA GLY A 59 16.49 -2.54 -11.40
C GLY A 59 15.48 -2.81 -12.52
N LYS A 60 15.37 -4.07 -12.92
CA LYS A 60 14.46 -4.51 -14.00
C LYS A 60 13.11 -5.02 -13.49
N LYS A 61 12.70 -4.65 -12.29
CA LYS A 61 11.46 -5.16 -11.69
C LYS A 61 10.20 -4.81 -12.49
N ALA A 62 10.21 -3.68 -13.18
CA ALA A 62 9.08 -3.27 -14.00
C ALA A 62 8.74 -4.27 -15.11
N THR A 63 9.75 -4.94 -15.66
CA THR A 63 9.61 -5.91 -16.76
C THR A 63 9.76 -7.35 -16.30
N ASP A 64 10.61 -7.63 -15.31
CA ASP A 64 10.95 -8.99 -14.90
C ASP A 64 10.07 -9.52 -13.77
N LYS A 65 9.53 -8.65 -12.92
CA LYS A 65 8.61 -9.08 -11.87
C LYS A 65 7.28 -9.49 -12.48
N VAL A 66 6.77 -10.67 -12.07
CA VAL A 66 5.51 -11.20 -12.59
C VAL A 66 4.54 -11.47 -11.45
N TYR A 67 3.32 -10.99 -11.60
CA TYR A 67 2.21 -11.30 -10.70
C TYR A 67 1.40 -12.45 -11.29
N TYR A 68 1.34 -13.57 -10.58
CA TYR A 68 0.61 -14.75 -11.00
C TYR A 68 -0.73 -14.87 -10.29
N ARG A 69 -1.74 -15.33 -11.02
CA ARG A 69 -3.02 -15.75 -10.45
C ARG A 69 -3.51 -16.99 -11.19
N HIS A 70 -4.23 -17.84 -10.48
CA HIS A 70 -4.84 -19.04 -11.04
C HIS A 70 -6.36 -18.89 -11.10
N THR A 71 -6.98 -19.29 -12.20
CA THR A 71 -8.43 -19.18 -12.42
C THR A 71 -9.23 -20.30 -11.76
N GLY A 72 -8.57 -21.37 -11.28
CA GLY A 72 -9.22 -22.57 -10.75
C GLY A 72 -9.46 -23.65 -11.78
N TYR A 73 -9.16 -23.41 -13.05
CA TYR A 73 -9.28 -24.38 -14.14
C TYR A 73 -7.91 -24.93 -14.55
N PRO A 74 -7.82 -26.17 -15.10
CA PRO A 74 -6.56 -26.71 -15.61
C PRO A 74 -5.92 -25.76 -16.63
N GLY A 75 -4.61 -25.48 -16.46
CA GLY A 75 -3.89 -24.53 -17.31
C GLY A 75 -4.28 -23.06 -17.14
N GLY A 76 -4.99 -22.72 -16.06
CA GLY A 76 -5.55 -21.40 -15.82
C GLY A 76 -4.62 -20.41 -15.13
N ILE A 77 -3.30 -20.53 -15.24
CA ILE A 77 -2.34 -19.57 -14.68
C ILE A 77 -2.29 -18.34 -15.58
N LYS A 78 -2.62 -17.19 -15.00
CA LYS A 78 -2.49 -15.88 -15.66
C LYS A 78 -1.37 -15.09 -15.02
N SER A 79 -0.65 -14.33 -15.82
CA SER A 79 0.48 -13.53 -15.39
C SER A 79 0.38 -12.11 -15.94
N VAL A 80 0.90 -11.15 -15.19
CA VAL A 80 0.97 -9.75 -15.58
C VAL A 80 2.22 -9.11 -14.99
N THR A 81 2.86 -8.22 -15.74
CA THR A 81 4.02 -7.46 -15.30
C THR A 81 3.58 -6.09 -14.76
N PRO A 82 4.38 -5.45 -13.87
CA PRO A 82 4.08 -4.09 -13.41
C PRO A 82 3.98 -3.07 -14.55
N GLU A 83 4.82 -3.19 -15.57
CA GLU A 83 4.77 -2.32 -16.74
C GLU A 83 3.41 -2.36 -17.43
N LYS A 84 2.87 -3.56 -17.62
CA LYS A 84 1.55 -3.75 -18.21
C LYS A 84 0.44 -3.17 -17.34
N LEU A 85 0.53 -3.34 -16.02
CA LEU A 85 -0.43 -2.75 -15.08
C LEU A 85 -0.43 -1.22 -15.14
N ILE A 86 0.73 -0.61 -15.25
CA ILE A 86 0.84 0.86 -15.40
C ILE A 86 0.23 1.31 -16.73
N ALA A 87 0.53 0.60 -17.83
CA ALA A 87 -0.02 0.90 -19.15
C ALA A 87 -1.54 0.78 -19.19
N ASP A 88 -2.11 -0.18 -18.47
CA ASP A 88 -3.57 -0.40 -18.40
C ASP A 88 -4.27 0.56 -17.40
N GLY A 89 -3.55 1.47 -16.76
CA GLY A 89 -4.11 2.37 -15.75
C GLY A 89 -4.45 1.70 -14.42
N LYS A 90 -3.83 0.57 -14.13
CA LYS A 90 -4.07 -0.25 -12.92
C LYS A 90 -2.84 -0.25 -11.98
N ALA A 91 -2.10 0.84 -11.95
CA ALA A 91 -0.90 0.97 -11.11
C ALA A 91 -1.20 0.84 -9.61
N ASP A 92 -2.42 1.14 -9.18
CA ASP A 92 -2.88 0.95 -7.81
C ASP A 92 -2.71 -0.49 -7.34
N ARG A 93 -2.85 -1.48 -8.22
CA ARG A 93 -2.67 -2.89 -7.88
C ARG A 93 -1.25 -3.25 -7.48
N ILE A 94 -0.25 -2.55 -8.01
CA ILE A 94 1.16 -2.75 -7.66
C ILE A 94 1.38 -2.43 -6.19
N VAL A 95 0.92 -1.27 -5.76
CA VAL A 95 1.05 -0.80 -4.38
C VAL A 95 0.18 -1.64 -3.44
N LEU A 96 -1.05 -1.90 -3.84
CA LEU A 96 -1.99 -2.72 -3.05
C LEU A 96 -1.41 -4.11 -2.77
N LYS A 97 -0.86 -4.77 -3.78
CA LYS A 97 -0.24 -6.09 -3.63
C LYS A 97 0.99 -6.06 -2.72
N ALA A 98 1.79 -5.01 -2.80
CA ALA A 98 2.96 -4.86 -1.94
C ALA A 98 2.56 -4.77 -0.46
N VAL A 99 1.54 -3.99 -0.14
CA VAL A 99 1.03 -3.85 1.23
C VAL A 99 0.31 -5.12 1.69
N GLU A 100 -0.54 -5.70 0.85
CA GLU A 100 -1.27 -6.94 1.16
C GLU A 100 -0.34 -8.07 1.59
N ARG A 101 0.79 -8.24 0.91
CA ARG A 101 1.77 -9.28 1.22
C ARG A 101 2.56 -9.03 2.50
N MET A 102 2.54 -7.82 3.02
CA MET A 102 3.19 -7.45 4.28
C MET A 102 2.23 -7.49 5.48
N LEU A 103 0.94 -7.65 5.24
CA LEU A 103 -0.07 -7.85 6.29
C LEU A 103 -0.29 -9.34 6.55
N PRO A 104 -0.75 -9.73 7.77
CA PRO A 104 -1.10 -11.11 8.06
C PRO A 104 -2.19 -11.63 7.13
N LYS A 105 -2.12 -12.89 6.74
CA LYS A 105 -3.12 -13.54 5.88
C LYS A 105 -4.27 -14.14 6.69
N THR A 106 -4.71 -13.42 7.69
CA THR A 106 -5.81 -13.80 8.58
C THR A 106 -7.04 -12.95 8.30
N LYS A 107 -8.16 -13.31 8.92
CA LYS A 107 -9.39 -12.51 8.85
C LYS A 107 -9.16 -11.07 9.31
N LEU A 108 -8.42 -10.90 10.41
CA LEU A 108 -8.06 -9.57 10.93
C LEU A 108 -7.17 -8.80 9.94
N GLY A 109 -6.18 -9.46 9.34
CA GLY A 109 -5.31 -8.84 8.34
C GLY A 109 -6.08 -8.35 7.11
N ARG A 110 -7.06 -9.11 6.64
CA ARG A 110 -7.93 -8.69 5.53
C ARG A 110 -8.81 -7.49 5.91
N GLN A 111 -9.29 -7.45 7.14
CA GLN A 111 -10.03 -6.30 7.65
C GLN A 111 -9.15 -5.05 7.73
N GLN A 112 -7.91 -5.18 8.17
CA GLN A 112 -6.95 -4.09 8.20
C GLN A 112 -6.64 -3.56 6.79
N LEU A 113 -6.56 -4.44 5.80
CA LEU A 113 -6.33 -4.05 4.41
C LEU A 113 -7.47 -3.18 3.84
N THR A 114 -8.69 -3.32 4.31
CA THR A 114 -9.82 -2.49 3.87
C THR A 114 -9.66 -1.01 4.23
N ASN A 115 -8.78 -0.68 5.17
CA ASN A 115 -8.46 0.69 5.55
C ASN A 115 -7.41 1.35 4.64
N LEU A 116 -6.91 0.63 3.66
CA LEU A 116 -6.00 1.15 2.64
C LEU A 116 -6.79 1.60 1.41
N ARG A 117 -6.54 2.82 0.97
CA ARG A 117 -7.08 3.39 -0.27
C ARG A 117 -5.92 3.80 -1.17
N VAL A 118 -5.88 3.30 -2.38
CA VAL A 118 -4.81 3.58 -3.33
C VAL A 118 -5.39 4.21 -4.59
N TYR A 119 -4.81 5.31 -5.02
CA TYR A 119 -5.20 6.04 -6.23
C TYR A 119 -4.01 6.19 -7.17
N THR A 120 -4.24 6.03 -8.45
CA THR A 120 -3.21 6.16 -9.48
C THR A 120 -2.80 7.60 -9.71
N GLY A 121 -3.75 8.53 -9.65
CA GLY A 121 -3.53 9.95 -9.84
C GLY A 121 -3.34 10.73 -8.54
N PRO A 122 -3.22 12.08 -8.64
CA PRO A 122 -3.02 12.93 -7.46
C PRO A 122 -4.29 13.18 -6.64
N ASP A 123 -5.46 12.90 -7.21
CA ASP A 123 -6.74 13.19 -6.57
C ASP A 123 -7.25 12.03 -5.75
N HIS A 124 -7.84 12.34 -4.60
CA HIS A 124 -8.54 11.39 -3.74
C HIS A 124 -9.87 11.98 -3.29
N GLY A 125 -10.87 11.16 -3.10
CA GLY A 125 -12.20 11.61 -2.66
C GLY A 125 -12.39 11.64 -1.14
N HIS A 126 -11.33 11.87 -0.35
CA HIS A 126 -11.35 11.74 1.10
C HIS A 126 -11.08 13.05 1.87
N GLU A 127 -11.42 14.18 1.29
CA GLU A 127 -11.21 15.49 1.92
C GLU A 127 -12.01 15.64 3.24
N ALA A 128 -13.20 15.06 3.29
CA ALA A 128 -14.04 15.09 4.49
C ALA A 128 -13.40 14.40 5.70
N GLN A 129 -12.49 13.48 5.48
CA GLN A 129 -11.79 12.76 6.52
C GLN A 129 -10.55 13.49 7.04
N SER A 130 -10.22 14.64 6.44
CA SER A 130 -9.08 15.49 6.82
C SER A 130 -7.79 14.70 7.03
N PRO A 131 -7.29 13.98 6.01
CA PRO A 131 -6.09 13.15 6.18
C PRO A 131 -4.85 14.00 6.47
N GLU A 132 -4.02 13.53 7.40
CA GLU A 132 -2.73 14.15 7.70
C GLU A 132 -1.69 13.67 6.68
N VAL A 133 -0.90 14.60 6.15
CA VAL A 133 0.18 14.27 5.22
C VAL A 133 1.33 13.59 5.96
N LEU A 134 1.69 12.40 5.53
CA LEU A 134 2.84 11.66 6.07
C LEU A 134 3.97 11.69 5.04
N ASP A 135 5.08 12.33 5.41
CA ASP A 135 6.28 12.38 4.56
C ASP A 135 7.20 11.20 4.85
N ILE A 136 7.04 10.12 4.10
CA ILE A 136 7.87 8.91 4.24
C ILE A 136 9.31 9.18 3.78
N ALA A 137 9.51 10.06 2.82
CA ALA A 137 10.85 10.37 2.29
C ALA A 137 11.77 10.96 3.37
N SER A 138 11.22 11.73 4.32
CA SER A 138 11.98 12.34 5.40
C SER A 138 12.36 11.36 6.51
N LEU A 139 11.64 10.24 6.65
CA LEU A 139 11.91 9.26 7.71
C LEU A 139 13.23 8.51 7.50
N ASN A 140 13.64 8.30 6.27
CA ASN A 140 14.92 7.67 5.93
C ASN A 140 15.31 8.09 4.52
N THR A 141 16.57 8.48 4.34
CA THR A 141 17.09 8.87 3.02
C THR A 141 16.98 7.79 1.94
N LYS A 142 16.97 6.52 2.36
CA LYS A 142 16.80 5.38 1.45
C LYS A 142 15.36 5.17 0.97
N ASN A 143 14.38 5.84 1.55
CA ASN A 143 12.99 5.72 1.14
C ASN A 143 12.73 6.39 -0.20
N LYS A 144 13.41 7.50 -0.46
CA LYS A 144 13.32 8.21 -1.74
C LYS A 144 14.25 7.58 -2.77
N ARG A 145 13.72 7.36 -3.97
CA ARG A 145 14.50 6.90 -5.13
C ARG A 145 14.34 7.91 -6.26
N SER A 146 15.44 8.33 -6.81
CA SER A 146 15.41 9.07 -8.07
C SER A 146 15.01 8.14 -9.21
N ALA A 147 14.22 8.65 -10.09
CA ALA A 147 13.78 7.91 -11.27
C ALA A 147 14.97 7.54 -12.17
#